data_b01037691078f47a68bad8f4c2869b67
#
_entry.id   b01037691078f47a68bad8f4c2869b67
#
_cell.length_a   1.000
_cell.length_b   1.000
_cell.length_c   1.000
_cell.angle_alpha   90.00
_cell.angle_beta   90.00
_cell.angle_gamma   90.00
#
_symmetry.space_group_name_H-M   'P 1'
#
loop_
_entity.id
_entity.type
_entity.pdbx_description
1 polymer ?
#
loop_
_entity_poly.entity_id
_entity_poly.type
_entity_poly.pdbx_seq_one_letter_code
_entity_poly.pdbx_strand_id
1 'polypeptide(L)'
;METGRDVLIVYDDLTQHAQAYRELSLLLRRPPGREAFPGDIFYIHSRLLERATRLRKELGGGSLTALPIIETEAQNISAYIPTNLISITDGQIYLSPSLFELGVLPAVDVGRSVSRVGGKAQRAAYRAVAGDLKLAYAQFEELETFARFGARLDEDTRKIIEHGQRIRACLKQSEFAPVSVPGQIAVLLALTAELFDTVPIDQMTDAEHAVQEAAANIPAELTERFNTADKLSDEDRTAIVQIARNALIRFQPKPESKPQSKAKSEPEAKAGPELQRESKPVGQAEVKPKPKPTPKPAPKPAPKERS
;
A
#
# COMPACT_ATOMS: atom_id res chain seq x y z
N MET A 1 16.01 -18.09 -22.85
CA MET A 1 15.02 -17.40 -23.69
C MET A 1 14.85 -18.09 -25.06
N GLU A 2 15.89 -18.29 -25.84
CA GLU A 2 15.84 -18.96 -27.16
C GLU A 2 15.37 -20.42 -27.10
N THR A 3 15.46 -21.05 -25.95
CA THR A 3 14.99 -22.42 -25.70
C THR A 3 13.50 -22.51 -25.28
N GLY A 4 12.75 -21.40 -25.43
CA GLY A 4 11.34 -21.33 -25.06
C GLY A 4 11.06 -21.21 -23.56
N ARG A 5 12.09 -20.99 -22.73
CA ARG A 5 11.93 -20.85 -21.27
C ARG A 5 11.83 -19.40 -20.85
N ASP A 6 11.08 -19.17 -19.78
CA ASP A 6 11.03 -17.89 -19.09
C ASP A 6 12.18 -17.80 -18.07
N VAL A 7 12.87 -16.65 -18.06
CA VAL A 7 14.07 -16.42 -17.23
C VAL A 7 13.88 -15.13 -16.43
N LEU A 8 14.28 -15.16 -15.18
CA LEU A 8 14.38 -13.98 -14.33
C LEU A 8 15.86 -13.72 -14.02
N ILE A 9 16.29 -12.46 -14.17
CA ILE A 9 17.61 -12.00 -13.76
C ILE A 9 17.46 -10.86 -12.77
N VAL A 10 18.23 -10.91 -11.67
CA VAL A 10 18.33 -9.83 -10.70
C VAL A 10 19.72 -9.22 -10.79
N TYR A 11 19.80 -7.90 -11.00
CA TYR A 11 21.06 -7.14 -10.97
C TYR A 11 21.19 -6.46 -9.61
N ASP A 12 21.99 -7.03 -8.72
CA ASP A 12 22.22 -6.53 -7.36
C ASP A 12 23.67 -6.08 -7.20
N ASP A 13 24.01 -4.76 -7.33
CA ASP A 13 23.10 -3.72 -7.77
C ASP A 13 23.72 -2.85 -8.89
N LEU A 14 22.88 -2.06 -9.55
CA LEU A 14 23.36 -1.18 -10.63
C LEU A 14 23.90 0.17 -10.10
N THR A 15 23.71 0.49 -8.81
CA THR A 15 24.40 1.63 -8.17
C THR A 15 25.88 1.38 -8.08
N GLN A 16 26.30 0.20 -7.60
CA GLN A 16 27.71 -0.21 -7.54
C GLN A 16 28.32 -0.27 -8.95
N HIS A 17 27.59 -0.80 -9.91
CA HIS A 17 28.02 -0.81 -11.31
C HIS A 17 28.26 0.61 -11.85
N ALA A 18 27.35 1.55 -11.58
CA ALA A 18 27.50 2.94 -12.00
C ALA A 18 28.71 3.63 -11.34
N GLN A 19 28.92 3.38 -10.04
CA GLN A 19 30.05 3.93 -9.29
C GLN A 19 31.39 3.42 -9.83
N ALA A 20 31.52 2.11 -10.04
CA ALA A 20 32.72 1.51 -10.62
C ALA A 20 33.01 2.07 -12.03
N TYR A 21 31.96 2.24 -12.86
CA TYR A 21 32.13 2.83 -14.18
C TYR A 21 32.53 4.32 -14.13
N ARG A 22 32.02 5.08 -13.15
CA ARG A 22 32.44 6.46 -12.88
C ARG A 22 33.91 6.52 -12.51
N GLU A 23 34.37 5.70 -11.58
CA GLU A 23 35.76 5.64 -11.15
C GLU A 23 36.68 5.32 -12.33
N LEU A 24 36.38 4.28 -13.10
CA LEU A 24 37.16 3.91 -14.30
C LEU A 24 37.21 5.06 -15.30
N SER A 25 36.11 5.75 -15.54
CA SER A 25 36.05 6.86 -16.49
C SER A 25 36.88 8.05 -16.03
N LEU A 26 36.88 8.36 -14.74
CA LEU A 26 37.70 9.43 -14.17
C LEU A 26 39.19 9.09 -14.20
N LEU A 27 39.57 7.84 -13.93
CA LEU A 27 40.96 7.37 -14.07
C LEU A 27 41.46 7.49 -15.52
N LEU A 28 40.57 7.23 -16.48
CA LEU A 28 40.88 7.41 -17.91
C LEU A 28 40.80 8.89 -18.35
N ARG A 29 40.61 9.84 -17.42
CA ARG A 29 40.52 11.29 -17.66
C ARG A 29 39.41 11.66 -18.66
N ARG A 30 38.33 10.88 -18.72
CA ARG A 30 37.14 11.24 -19.52
C ARG A 30 36.41 12.41 -18.84
N PRO A 31 35.90 13.38 -19.63
CA PRO A 31 35.20 14.52 -19.05
C PRO A 31 33.96 14.06 -18.28
N PRO A 32 33.78 14.47 -16.99
CA PRO A 32 32.62 14.11 -16.21
C PRO A 32 31.37 14.91 -16.63
N GLY A 33 30.21 14.27 -16.57
CA GLY A 33 28.91 14.88 -16.71
C GLY A 33 28.20 15.12 -15.36
N ARG A 34 26.88 15.01 -15.35
CA ARG A 34 26.06 15.20 -14.15
C ARG A 34 26.49 14.22 -13.04
N GLU A 35 26.62 14.72 -11.80
CA GLU A 35 27.04 13.96 -10.63
C GLU A 35 28.38 13.21 -10.83
N ALA A 36 29.26 13.80 -11.67
CA ALA A 36 30.55 13.24 -12.08
C ALA A 36 30.46 11.89 -12.82
N PHE A 37 29.32 11.43 -13.24
CA PHE A 37 29.17 10.26 -14.10
C PHE A 37 29.60 10.58 -15.55
N PRO A 38 30.12 9.61 -16.28
CA PRO A 38 30.42 9.80 -17.70
C PRO A 38 29.13 9.95 -18.51
N GLY A 39 29.15 10.72 -19.59
CA GLY A 39 27.96 11.03 -20.39
C GLY A 39 27.27 9.82 -21.02
N ASP A 40 27.97 8.70 -21.15
CA ASP A 40 27.46 7.45 -21.72
C ASP A 40 26.86 6.46 -20.67
N ILE A 41 26.77 6.84 -19.40
CA ILE A 41 26.25 5.95 -18.34
C ILE A 41 24.82 5.47 -18.66
N PHE A 42 23.97 6.33 -19.18
CA PHE A 42 22.63 5.98 -19.61
C PHE A 42 22.65 4.87 -20.67
N TYR A 43 23.52 4.99 -21.67
CA TYR A 43 23.65 3.99 -22.72
C TYR A 43 24.14 2.64 -22.18
N ILE A 44 25.06 2.65 -21.22
CA ILE A 44 25.56 1.42 -20.60
C ILE A 44 24.42 0.65 -19.92
N HIS A 45 23.59 1.35 -19.12
CA HIS A 45 22.46 0.73 -18.44
C HIS A 45 21.36 0.32 -19.42
N SER A 46 21.00 1.17 -20.39
CA SER A 46 19.95 0.84 -21.35
C SER A 46 20.32 -0.38 -22.20
N ARG A 47 21.56 -0.46 -22.69
CA ARG A 47 22.04 -1.62 -23.44
C ARG A 47 22.02 -2.92 -22.64
N LEU A 48 22.22 -2.84 -21.30
CA LEU A 48 22.16 -3.98 -20.42
C LEU A 48 20.70 -4.44 -20.22
N LEU A 49 19.80 -3.51 -19.96
CA LEU A 49 18.42 -3.79 -19.57
C LEU A 49 17.49 -4.07 -20.76
N GLU A 50 17.71 -3.44 -21.91
CA GLU A 50 16.91 -3.67 -23.12
C GLU A 50 17.09 -5.09 -23.73
N ARG A 51 17.95 -5.90 -23.15
CA ARG A 51 18.03 -7.33 -23.44
C ARG A 51 16.88 -8.12 -22.80
N ALA A 52 16.23 -7.57 -21.76
CA ALA A 52 15.04 -8.11 -21.17
C ALA A 52 13.86 -7.93 -22.13
N THR A 53 13.33 -9.05 -22.64
CA THR A 53 12.28 -9.02 -23.65
C THR A 53 11.57 -10.38 -23.73
N ARG A 54 10.49 -10.45 -24.47
CA ARG A 54 9.86 -11.71 -24.89
C ARG A 54 10.10 -11.93 -26.37
N LEU A 55 10.64 -13.08 -26.70
CA LEU A 55 10.87 -13.46 -28.08
C LEU A 55 9.54 -13.81 -28.79
N ARG A 56 9.53 -13.57 -30.11
CA ARG A 56 8.46 -14.07 -30.97
C ARG A 56 8.46 -15.61 -30.98
N LYS A 57 7.31 -16.20 -31.26
CA LYS A 57 7.15 -17.67 -31.29
C LYS A 57 8.15 -18.34 -32.26
N GLU A 58 8.43 -17.68 -33.38
CA GLU A 58 9.39 -18.16 -34.39
C GLU A 58 10.84 -18.20 -33.89
N LEU A 59 11.15 -17.44 -32.83
CA LEU A 59 12.48 -17.38 -32.21
C LEU A 59 12.53 -18.11 -30.85
N GLY A 60 11.55 -19.00 -30.58
CA GLY A 60 11.50 -19.81 -29.37
C GLY A 60 10.42 -19.38 -28.36
N GLY A 61 9.93 -18.14 -28.40
CA GLY A 61 8.80 -17.67 -27.59
C GLY A 61 9.08 -17.47 -26.10
N GLY A 62 10.30 -17.71 -25.63
CA GLY A 62 10.69 -17.51 -24.24
C GLY A 62 10.82 -16.04 -23.85
N SER A 63 10.92 -15.75 -22.55
CA SER A 63 11.07 -14.40 -22.02
C SER A 63 12.28 -14.24 -21.09
N LEU A 64 12.77 -13.01 -20.98
CA LEU A 64 13.74 -12.59 -19.98
C LEU A 64 13.19 -11.36 -19.26
N THR A 65 12.98 -11.49 -17.96
CA THR A 65 12.58 -10.40 -17.08
C THR A 65 13.78 -9.95 -16.26
N ALA A 66 14.08 -8.66 -16.25
CA ALA A 66 15.16 -8.06 -15.45
C ALA A 66 14.59 -7.29 -14.26
N LEU A 67 15.16 -7.53 -13.08
CA LEU A 67 14.94 -6.76 -11.87
C LEU A 67 16.24 -6.07 -11.48
N PRO A 68 16.49 -4.83 -11.96
CA PRO A 68 17.63 -4.06 -11.51
C PRO A 68 17.36 -3.46 -10.13
N ILE A 69 18.27 -3.68 -9.20
CA ILE A 69 18.26 -3.07 -7.87
C ILE A 69 19.11 -1.80 -7.92
N ILE A 70 18.61 -0.73 -7.34
CA ILE A 70 19.33 0.53 -7.14
C ILE A 70 19.11 1.06 -5.73
N GLU A 71 20.16 1.64 -5.17
CA GLU A 71 20.08 2.34 -3.91
C GLU A 71 19.72 3.81 -4.12
N THR A 72 18.94 4.38 -3.19
CA THR A 72 18.62 5.80 -3.19
C THR A 72 19.16 6.45 -1.93
N GLU A 73 19.98 7.49 -2.08
CA GLU A 73 20.45 8.28 -0.94
C GLU A 73 19.31 9.16 -0.40
N ALA A 74 19.07 9.08 0.90
CA ALA A 74 18.00 9.84 1.57
C ALA A 74 16.62 9.77 0.87
N GLN A 75 16.27 8.62 0.31
CA GLN A 75 15.03 8.37 -0.43
C GLN A 75 14.85 9.27 -1.69
N ASN A 76 15.95 9.82 -2.22
CA ASN A 76 15.92 10.69 -3.38
C ASN A 76 15.84 9.90 -4.69
N ILE A 77 14.63 9.62 -5.15
CA ILE A 77 14.36 8.96 -6.44
C ILE A 77 14.65 9.88 -7.65
N SER A 78 14.86 11.17 -7.42
CA SER A 78 15.15 12.17 -8.46
C SER A 78 16.65 12.33 -8.75
N ALA A 79 17.52 11.57 -8.08
CA ALA A 79 18.94 11.50 -8.37
C ALA A 79 19.19 10.96 -9.78
N TYR A 80 20.40 11.17 -10.30
CA TYR A 80 20.70 10.89 -11.72
C TYR A 80 20.55 9.41 -12.10
N ILE A 81 21.13 8.50 -11.34
CA ILE A 81 21.04 7.06 -11.66
C ILE A 81 19.62 6.51 -11.48
N PRO A 82 18.88 6.76 -10.36
CA PRO A 82 17.49 6.35 -10.24
C PRO A 82 16.60 6.83 -11.39
N THR A 83 16.68 8.11 -11.77
CA THR A 83 15.86 8.65 -12.87
C THR A 83 16.18 8.00 -14.22
N ASN A 84 17.44 7.68 -14.48
CA ASN A 84 17.83 6.96 -15.69
C ASN A 84 17.20 5.55 -15.71
N LEU A 85 17.30 4.80 -14.62
CA LEU A 85 16.76 3.44 -14.57
C LEU A 85 15.24 3.41 -14.62
N ILE A 86 14.56 4.33 -13.95
CA ILE A 86 13.11 4.49 -14.06
C ILE A 86 12.69 4.76 -15.51
N SER A 87 13.49 5.52 -16.27
CA SER A 87 13.17 5.82 -17.67
C SER A 87 13.36 4.61 -18.60
N ILE A 88 14.33 3.75 -18.31
CA ILE A 88 14.65 2.55 -19.10
C ILE A 88 13.67 1.41 -18.82
N THR A 89 13.32 1.20 -17.55
CA THR A 89 12.47 0.08 -17.11
C THR A 89 10.98 0.35 -17.31
N ASP A 90 10.16 -0.70 -17.27
CA ASP A 90 8.70 -0.62 -17.39
C ASP A 90 7.98 -0.25 -16.09
N GLY A 91 8.69 0.20 -15.11
CA GLY A 91 8.16 0.63 -13.82
C GLY A 91 9.18 0.46 -12.71
N GLN A 92 8.76 0.77 -11.50
CA GLN A 92 9.58 0.64 -10.29
C GLN A 92 8.79 0.08 -9.13
N ILE A 93 9.45 -0.71 -8.29
CA ILE A 93 9.00 -1.09 -6.95
C ILE A 93 9.81 -0.24 -5.97
N TYR A 94 9.14 0.62 -5.20
CA TYR A 94 9.77 1.49 -4.22
C TYR A 94 9.68 0.87 -2.83
N LEU A 95 10.82 0.71 -2.16
CA LEU A 95 10.90 0.23 -0.79
C LEU A 95 11.04 1.42 0.17
N SER A 96 10.15 1.50 1.14
CA SER A 96 10.07 2.61 2.09
C SER A 96 10.74 2.25 3.42
N PRO A 97 11.77 3.00 3.87
CA PRO A 97 12.35 2.82 5.20
C PRO A 97 11.34 2.98 6.33
N SER A 98 10.39 3.89 6.20
CA SER A 98 9.36 4.11 7.22
C SER A 98 8.41 2.91 7.38
N LEU A 99 8.06 2.22 6.29
CA LEU A 99 7.28 0.98 6.36
C LEU A 99 8.11 -0.15 6.98
N PHE A 100 9.41 -0.20 6.69
CA PHE A 100 10.33 -1.17 7.31
C PHE A 100 10.42 -0.96 8.82
N GLU A 101 10.57 0.27 9.30
CA GLU A 101 10.59 0.63 10.72
C GLU A 101 9.28 0.28 11.43
N LEU A 102 8.14 0.34 10.72
CA LEU A 102 6.82 -0.08 11.22
C LEU A 102 6.63 -1.61 11.20
N GLY A 103 7.64 -2.39 10.78
CA GLY A 103 7.54 -3.85 10.67
C GLY A 103 6.57 -4.31 9.58
N VAL A 104 6.35 -3.49 8.54
CA VAL A 104 5.60 -3.87 7.35
C VAL A 104 6.58 -4.46 6.34
N LEU A 105 6.56 -5.77 6.19
CA LEU A 105 7.42 -6.51 5.27
C LEU A 105 6.59 -7.33 4.28
N PRO A 106 6.96 -7.30 2.97
CA PRO A 106 7.95 -6.43 2.35
C PRO A 106 7.56 -4.96 2.42
N ALA A 107 8.53 -4.06 2.62
CA ALA A 107 8.31 -2.64 2.85
C ALA A 107 7.99 -1.86 1.55
N VAL A 108 7.09 -2.39 0.73
CA VAL A 108 6.69 -1.84 -0.56
C VAL A 108 5.73 -0.67 -0.38
N ASP A 109 6.14 0.50 -0.84
CA ASP A 109 5.26 1.67 -0.95
C ASP A 109 4.40 1.55 -2.22
N VAL A 110 3.12 1.25 -2.03
CA VAL A 110 2.16 1.03 -3.13
C VAL A 110 1.87 2.32 -3.90
N GLY A 111 1.91 3.46 -3.23
CA GLY A 111 1.67 4.78 -3.82
C GLY A 111 2.77 5.19 -4.79
N ARG A 112 4.04 4.97 -4.42
CA ARG A 112 5.22 5.33 -5.23
C ARG A 112 5.64 4.26 -6.23
N SER A 113 5.16 3.03 -6.07
CA SER A 113 5.42 1.93 -7.00
C SER A 113 4.51 2.04 -8.21
N VAL A 114 5.10 1.96 -9.40
CA VAL A 114 4.40 2.17 -10.67
C VAL A 114 4.74 1.06 -11.66
N SER A 115 3.74 0.57 -12.38
CA SER A 115 3.91 -0.28 -13.56
C SER A 115 3.37 0.43 -14.80
N ARG A 116 4.20 0.59 -15.84
CA ARG A 116 3.78 1.16 -17.14
C ARG A 116 3.00 0.16 -17.97
N VAL A 117 3.20 -1.14 -17.73
CA VAL A 117 2.43 -2.21 -18.39
C VAL A 117 1.03 -2.32 -17.79
N GLY A 118 0.94 -2.12 -16.47
CA GLY A 118 -0.32 -2.07 -15.74
C GLY A 118 -1.13 -3.36 -15.85
N GLY A 119 -2.45 -3.21 -15.97
CA GLY A 119 -3.39 -4.33 -15.97
C GLY A 119 -3.20 -5.34 -17.11
N LYS A 120 -2.46 -5.01 -18.17
CA LYS A 120 -2.19 -5.97 -19.27
C LYS A 120 -1.29 -7.14 -18.83
N ALA A 121 -0.43 -6.93 -17.83
CA ALA A 121 0.43 -7.97 -17.29
C ALA A 121 -0.24 -8.80 -16.18
N GLN A 122 -1.38 -8.33 -15.65
CA GLN A 122 -2.09 -9.00 -14.58
C GLN A 122 -3.01 -10.10 -15.11
N ARG A 123 -3.12 -11.18 -14.36
CA ARG A 123 -4.21 -12.14 -14.55
C ARG A 123 -5.55 -11.46 -14.33
N ALA A 124 -6.60 -11.91 -15.01
CA ALA A 124 -7.93 -11.31 -14.94
C ALA A 124 -8.48 -11.21 -13.51
N ALA A 125 -8.24 -12.25 -12.70
CA ALA A 125 -8.64 -12.29 -11.30
C ALA A 125 -8.01 -11.17 -10.46
N TYR A 126 -6.70 -10.90 -10.62
CA TYR A 126 -6.06 -9.79 -9.93
C TYR A 126 -6.56 -8.43 -10.40
N ARG A 127 -6.75 -8.28 -11.72
CA ARG A 127 -7.26 -7.03 -12.30
C ARG A 127 -8.63 -6.65 -11.75
N ALA A 128 -9.46 -7.65 -11.45
CA ALA A 128 -10.81 -7.44 -10.91
C ALA A 128 -10.85 -6.86 -9.49
N VAL A 129 -9.76 -6.99 -8.72
CA VAL A 129 -9.73 -6.57 -7.31
C VAL A 129 -8.68 -5.48 -7.02
N ALA A 130 -7.61 -5.42 -7.80
CA ALA A 130 -6.46 -4.58 -7.50
C ALA A 130 -6.78 -3.08 -7.53
N GLY A 131 -7.72 -2.65 -8.37
CA GLY A 131 -8.09 -1.24 -8.50
C GLY A 131 -8.73 -0.69 -7.22
N ASP A 132 -9.73 -1.38 -6.74
CA ASP A 132 -10.50 -0.98 -5.55
C ASP A 132 -9.62 -0.98 -4.30
N LEU A 133 -8.81 -2.04 -4.12
CA LEU A 133 -7.90 -2.15 -2.99
C LEU A 133 -6.80 -1.08 -3.01
N LYS A 134 -6.25 -0.76 -4.19
CA LYS A 134 -5.25 0.31 -4.31
C LYS A 134 -5.84 1.66 -3.93
N LEU A 135 -7.08 1.94 -4.33
CA LEU A 135 -7.79 3.18 -3.98
C LEU A 135 -8.05 3.26 -2.47
N ALA A 136 -8.59 2.18 -1.88
CA ALA A 136 -8.86 2.12 -0.44
C ALA A 136 -7.58 2.28 0.38
N TYR A 137 -6.49 1.65 -0.05
CA TYR A 137 -5.20 1.76 0.64
C TYR A 137 -4.62 3.17 0.53
N ALA A 138 -4.72 3.83 -0.63
CA ALA A 138 -4.25 5.21 -0.81
C ALA A 138 -5.04 6.21 0.07
N GLN A 139 -6.36 6.05 0.16
CA GLN A 139 -7.20 6.84 1.06
C GLN A 139 -6.81 6.64 2.54
N PHE A 140 -6.55 5.41 2.92
CA PHE A 140 -6.07 5.09 4.27
C PHE A 140 -4.72 5.77 4.58
N GLU A 141 -3.72 5.72 3.70
CA GLU A 141 -2.41 6.35 3.93
C GLU A 141 -2.52 7.88 4.11
N GLU A 142 -3.38 8.51 3.33
CA GLU A 142 -3.66 9.94 3.46
C GLU A 142 -4.29 10.26 4.82
N LEU A 143 -5.34 9.53 5.20
CA LEU A 143 -6.08 9.75 6.44
C LEU A 143 -5.28 9.36 7.69
N GLU A 144 -4.45 8.30 7.63
CA GLU A 144 -3.56 7.93 8.74
C GLU A 144 -2.59 9.06 9.07
N THR A 145 -2.08 9.75 8.05
CA THR A 145 -1.21 10.91 8.25
C THR A 145 -1.93 12.02 9.00
N PHE A 146 -3.19 12.34 8.64
CA PHE A 146 -4.00 13.32 9.34
C PHE A 146 -4.35 12.90 10.77
N ALA A 147 -4.66 11.62 10.98
CA ALA A 147 -4.98 11.08 12.30
C ALA A 147 -3.84 11.25 13.31
N ARG A 148 -2.59 11.08 12.87
CA ARG A 148 -1.39 11.28 13.71
C ARG A 148 -1.24 12.71 14.24
N PHE A 149 -1.81 13.71 13.56
CA PHE A 149 -1.79 15.12 14.00
C PHE A 149 -2.91 15.47 14.98
N GLY A 150 -3.64 14.51 15.54
CA GLY A 150 -4.65 14.71 16.58
C GLY A 150 -5.97 15.31 16.08
N ALA A 151 -6.29 15.18 14.80
CA ALA A 151 -7.57 15.58 14.26
C ALA A 151 -8.71 14.74 14.88
N ARG A 152 -9.85 15.39 15.18
CA ARG A 152 -11.06 14.65 15.53
C ARG A 152 -11.56 13.92 14.29
N LEU A 153 -11.50 12.60 14.34
CA LEU A 153 -11.99 11.74 13.28
C LEU A 153 -13.50 11.56 13.45
N ASP A 154 -14.25 11.74 12.37
CA ASP A 154 -15.63 11.29 12.27
C ASP A 154 -15.70 9.75 12.16
N GLU A 155 -16.90 9.22 12.26
CA GLU A 155 -17.11 7.77 12.25
C GLU A 155 -16.72 7.12 10.92
N ASP A 156 -16.99 7.80 9.81
CA ASP A 156 -16.69 7.30 8.46
C ASP A 156 -15.19 7.28 8.21
N THR A 157 -14.47 8.33 8.57
CA THR A 157 -13.00 8.37 8.50
C THR A 157 -12.36 7.27 9.35
N ARG A 158 -12.93 6.99 10.53
CA ARG A 158 -12.44 5.89 11.39
C ARG A 158 -12.58 4.54 10.71
N LYS A 159 -13.73 4.26 10.07
CA LYS A 159 -13.94 3.02 9.32
C LYS A 159 -12.94 2.83 8.19
N ILE A 160 -12.65 3.90 7.43
CA ILE A 160 -11.65 3.85 6.36
C ILE A 160 -10.26 3.52 6.92
N ILE A 161 -9.89 4.12 8.05
CA ILE A 161 -8.60 3.84 8.71
C ILE A 161 -8.55 2.39 9.20
N GLU A 162 -9.60 1.91 9.84
CA GLU A 162 -9.69 0.54 10.35
C GLU A 162 -9.63 -0.49 9.20
N HIS A 163 -10.34 -0.25 8.11
CA HIS A 163 -10.26 -1.07 6.90
C HIS A 163 -8.86 -1.08 6.29
N GLY A 164 -8.24 0.08 6.13
CA GLY A 164 -6.88 0.22 5.60
C GLY A 164 -5.81 -0.47 6.45
N GLN A 165 -5.96 -0.45 7.79
CA GLN A 165 -5.08 -1.19 8.69
C GLN A 165 -5.16 -2.71 8.44
N ARG A 166 -6.36 -3.24 8.14
CA ARG A 166 -6.57 -4.65 7.81
C ARG A 166 -5.99 -4.99 6.45
N ILE A 167 -6.15 -4.12 5.45
CA ILE A 167 -5.47 -4.28 4.16
C ILE A 167 -3.96 -4.35 4.39
N ARG A 168 -3.38 -3.43 5.15
CA ARG A 168 -1.95 -3.42 5.47
C ARG A 168 -1.51 -4.69 6.20
N ALA A 169 -2.32 -5.21 7.11
CA ALA A 169 -2.01 -6.44 7.84
C ALA A 169 -1.95 -7.66 6.89
N CYS A 170 -2.91 -7.79 5.98
CA CYS A 170 -2.95 -8.88 4.99
C CYS A 170 -1.93 -8.72 3.85
N LEU A 171 -1.30 -7.56 3.68
CA LEU A 171 -0.21 -7.38 2.71
C LEU A 171 1.17 -7.70 3.29
N LYS A 172 1.25 -7.98 4.59
CA LYS A 172 2.50 -8.47 5.20
C LYS A 172 2.73 -9.91 4.79
N GLN A 173 3.97 -10.23 4.49
CA GLN A 173 4.38 -11.59 4.11
C GLN A 173 5.65 -11.94 4.84
N SER A 174 5.67 -13.11 5.47
CA SER A 174 6.88 -13.63 6.10
C SER A 174 7.92 -14.01 5.06
N GLU A 175 9.17 -13.88 5.41
CA GLU A 175 10.29 -14.33 4.58
C GLU A 175 10.18 -15.85 4.31
N PHE A 176 10.45 -16.26 3.10
CA PHE A 176 10.35 -17.65 2.62
C PHE A 176 8.96 -18.31 2.71
N ALA A 177 7.89 -17.51 2.86
CA ALA A 177 6.51 -18.00 2.90
C ALA A 177 5.74 -17.57 1.64
N PRO A 178 5.95 -18.22 0.48
CA PRO A 178 5.22 -17.87 -0.73
C PRO A 178 3.75 -18.26 -0.62
N VAL A 179 2.85 -17.36 -1.00
CA VAL A 179 1.41 -17.58 -1.00
C VAL A 179 0.95 -18.04 -2.39
N SER A 180 0.13 -19.08 -2.45
CA SER A 180 -0.42 -19.59 -3.71
C SER A 180 -1.35 -18.55 -4.38
N VAL A 181 -1.45 -18.60 -5.71
CA VAL A 181 -2.32 -17.68 -6.46
C VAL A 181 -3.79 -17.74 -6.00
N PRO A 182 -4.40 -18.93 -5.80
CA PRO A 182 -5.75 -19.01 -5.25
C PRO A 182 -5.87 -18.36 -3.85
N GLY A 183 -4.87 -18.59 -2.99
CA GLY A 183 -4.82 -17.98 -1.65
C GLY A 183 -4.79 -16.46 -1.71
N GLN A 184 -3.91 -15.89 -2.55
CA GLN A 184 -3.84 -14.45 -2.76
C GLN A 184 -5.18 -13.86 -3.24
N ILE A 185 -5.80 -14.49 -4.26
CA ILE A 185 -7.07 -14.01 -4.82
C ILE A 185 -8.18 -14.09 -3.79
N ALA A 186 -8.25 -15.16 -2.99
CA ALA A 186 -9.26 -15.32 -1.95
C ALA A 186 -9.12 -14.24 -0.86
N VAL A 187 -7.91 -13.95 -0.40
CA VAL A 187 -7.64 -12.87 0.59
C VAL A 187 -8.00 -11.51 0.02
N LEU A 188 -7.58 -11.19 -1.20
CA LEU A 188 -7.86 -9.91 -1.84
C LEU A 188 -9.37 -9.70 -2.08
N LEU A 189 -10.11 -10.75 -2.48
CA LEU A 189 -11.56 -10.69 -2.62
C LEU A 189 -12.25 -10.54 -1.26
N ALA A 190 -11.77 -11.21 -0.23
CA ALA A 190 -12.30 -11.07 1.13
C ALA A 190 -12.08 -9.65 1.69
N LEU A 191 -10.93 -9.02 1.41
CA LEU A 191 -10.67 -7.61 1.73
C LEU A 191 -11.63 -6.68 0.98
N THR A 192 -11.78 -6.86 -0.33
CA THR A 192 -12.71 -6.05 -1.14
C THR A 192 -14.17 -6.20 -0.68
N ALA A 193 -14.54 -7.36 -0.14
CA ALA A 193 -15.87 -7.63 0.43
C ALA A 193 -15.97 -7.27 1.93
N GLU A 194 -14.99 -6.57 2.50
CA GLU A 194 -14.95 -6.08 3.89
C GLU A 194 -15.12 -7.18 4.95
N LEU A 195 -14.82 -8.45 4.60
CA LEU A 195 -15.03 -9.58 5.50
C LEU A 195 -14.10 -9.57 6.72
N PHE A 196 -12.94 -8.91 6.59
CA PHE A 196 -11.98 -8.76 7.68
C PHE A 196 -12.33 -7.62 8.65
N ASP A 197 -13.30 -6.76 8.33
CA ASP A 197 -13.58 -5.56 9.14
C ASP A 197 -14.11 -5.86 10.52
N THR A 198 -14.70 -7.02 10.70
CA THR A 198 -15.14 -7.52 12.01
C THR A 198 -14.09 -8.29 12.78
N VAL A 199 -12.93 -8.60 12.15
CA VAL A 199 -11.85 -9.37 12.78
C VAL A 199 -10.99 -8.45 13.65
N PRO A 200 -10.67 -8.82 14.90
CA PRO A 200 -9.71 -8.11 15.73
C PRO A 200 -8.34 -8.05 15.08
N ILE A 201 -7.65 -6.89 15.20
CA ILE A 201 -6.39 -6.65 14.49
C ILE A 201 -5.25 -7.61 14.94
N ASP A 202 -5.28 -8.07 16.16
CA ASP A 202 -4.35 -9.05 16.74
C ASP A 202 -4.55 -10.47 16.20
N GLN A 203 -5.72 -10.76 15.61
CA GLN A 203 -6.04 -12.06 15.01
C GLN A 203 -5.96 -12.05 13.48
N MET A 204 -5.54 -10.95 12.87
CA MET A 204 -5.52 -10.80 11.42
C MET A 204 -4.66 -11.83 10.72
N THR A 205 -3.48 -12.15 11.26
CA THR A 205 -2.58 -13.15 10.67
C THR A 205 -3.22 -14.54 10.65
N ASP A 206 -3.85 -14.94 11.74
CA ASP A 206 -4.52 -16.24 11.84
C ASP A 206 -5.77 -16.30 10.93
N ALA A 207 -6.48 -15.20 10.81
CA ALA A 207 -7.65 -15.07 9.95
C ALA A 207 -7.24 -15.13 8.46
N GLU A 208 -6.16 -14.46 8.08
CA GLU A 208 -5.59 -14.52 6.74
C GLU A 208 -5.16 -15.95 6.37
N HIS A 209 -4.40 -16.61 7.25
CA HIS A 209 -4.00 -18.01 7.06
C HIS A 209 -5.21 -18.93 6.89
N ALA A 210 -6.27 -18.73 7.67
CA ALA A 210 -7.49 -19.51 7.52
C ALA A 210 -8.16 -19.36 6.16
N VAL A 211 -8.15 -18.14 5.59
CA VAL A 211 -8.66 -17.89 4.24
C VAL A 211 -7.75 -18.53 3.18
N GLN A 212 -6.43 -18.43 3.35
CA GLN A 212 -5.46 -19.09 2.46
C GLN A 212 -5.59 -20.60 2.45
N GLU A 213 -5.76 -21.23 3.62
CA GLU A 213 -6.02 -22.67 3.75
C GLU A 213 -7.35 -23.07 3.10
N ALA A 214 -8.41 -22.30 3.34
CA ALA A 214 -9.71 -22.55 2.73
C ALA A 214 -9.66 -22.41 1.19
N ALA A 215 -8.80 -21.57 0.67
CA ALA A 215 -8.59 -21.41 -0.77
C ALA A 215 -8.05 -22.67 -1.45
N ALA A 216 -7.44 -23.61 -0.72
CA ALA A 216 -7.05 -24.91 -1.24
C ALA A 216 -8.26 -25.77 -1.65
N ASN A 217 -9.44 -25.48 -1.12
CA ASN A 217 -10.70 -26.14 -1.44
C ASN A 217 -11.46 -25.52 -2.62
N ILE A 218 -10.88 -24.47 -3.25
CA ILE A 218 -11.44 -23.87 -4.46
C ILE A 218 -11.42 -24.93 -5.58
N PRO A 219 -12.56 -25.17 -6.29
CA PRO A 219 -12.61 -26.15 -7.36
C PRO A 219 -11.54 -25.91 -8.44
N ALA A 220 -10.95 -26.99 -8.94
CA ALA A 220 -9.87 -26.93 -9.95
C ALA A 220 -10.29 -26.14 -11.20
N GLU A 221 -11.54 -26.34 -11.66
CA GLU A 221 -12.12 -25.62 -12.80
C GLU A 221 -12.14 -24.11 -12.61
N LEU A 222 -12.39 -23.64 -11.37
CA LEU A 222 -12.38 -22.23 -11.02
C LEU A 222 -10.93 -21.70 -10.95
N THR A 223 -10.02 -22.52 -10.44
CA THR A 223 -8.58 -22.19 -10.41
C THR A 223 -7.99 -22.07 -11.82
N GLU A 224 -8.39 -22.93 -12.76
CA GLU A 224 -7.98 -22.81 -14.16
C GLU A 224 -8.49 -21.51 -14.79
N ARG A 225 -9.71 -21.06 -14.45
CA ARG A 225 -10.25 -19.79 -14.92
C ARG A 225 -9.46 -18.57 -14.45
N PHE A 226 -8.74 -18.63 -13.34
CA PHE A 226 -7.83 -17.55 -12.94
C PHE A 226 -6.73 -17.28 -13.96
N ASN A 227 -6.33 -18.29 -14.71
CA ASN A 227 -5.27 -18.22 -15.72
C ASN A 227 -5.78 -17.98 -17.13
N THR A 228 -6.98 -18.48 -17.47
CA THR A 228 -7.48 -18.59 -18.84
C THR A 228 -8.63 -17.63 -19.16
N ALA A 229 -9.40 -17.21 -18.16
CA ALA A 229 -10.53 -16.30 -18.38
C ALA A 229 -10.08 -14.84 -18.56
N ASP A 230 -10.74 -14.14 -19.46
CA ASP A 230 -10.52 -12.69 -19.66
C ASP A 230 -11.07 -11.85 -18.48
N LYS A 231 -12.05 -12.37 -17.74
CA LYS A 231 -12.67 -11.72 -16.58
C LYS A 231 -13.19 -12.77 -15.60
N LEU A 232 -13.02 -12.52 -14.31
CA LEU A 232 -13.64 -13.33 -13.26
C LEU A 232 -15.17 -13.06 -13.27
N SER A 233 -15.99 -14.14 -13.34
CA SER A 233 -17.45 -14.00 -13.33
C SER A 233 -17.94 -13.59 -11.94
N ASP A 234 -19.15 -13.00 -11.86
CA ASP A 234 -19.74 -12.63 -10.57
C ASP A 234 -20.11 -13.87 -9.73
N GLU A 235 -20.42 -14.99 -10.39
CA GLU A 235 -20.65 -16.29 -9.74
C GLU A 235 -19.39 -16.82 -9.09
N ASP A 236 -18.26 -16.78 -9.82
CA ASP A 236 -16.94 -17.20 -9.32
C ASP A 236 -16.51 -16.34 -8.12
N ARG A 237 -16.71 -15.02 -8.25
CA ARG A 237 -16.46 -14.05 -7.17
C ARG A 237 -17.25 -14.40 -5.92
N THR A 238 -18.56 -14.63 -6.08
CA THR A 238 -19.46 -14.96 -4.98
C THR A 238 -19.07 -16.28 -4.31
N ALA A 239 -18.71 -17.28 -5.08
CA ALA A 239 -18.27 -18.59 -4.57
C ALA A 239 -17.00 -18.46 -3.72
N ILE A 240 -15.97 -17.71 -4.19
CA ILE A 240 -14.73 -17.50 -3.45
C ILE A 240 -14.98 -16.69 -2.17
N VAL A 241 -15.76 -15.61 -2.26
CA VAL A 241 -16.15 -14.79 -1.10
C VAL A 241 -16.90 -15.63 -0.06
N GLN A 242 -17.75 -16.58 -0.48
CA GLN A 242 -18.44 -17.48 0.45
C GLN A 242 -17.48 -18.45 1.15
N ILE A 243 -16.48 -18.99 0.43
CA ILE A 243 -15.43 -19.82 1.02
C ILE A 243 -14.67 -19.03 2.10
N ALA A 244 -14.24 -17.81 1.76
CA ALA A 244 -13.55 -16.92 2.69
C ALA A 244 -14.42 -16.56 3.91
N ARG A 245 -15.69 -16.25 3.70
CA ARG A 245 -16.66 -15.95 4.78
C ARG A 245 -16.79 -17.11 5.76
N ASN A 246 -16.90 -18.33 5.25
CA ASN A 246 -16.99 -19.53 6.09
C ASN A 246 -15.72 -19.73 6.94
N ALA A 247 -14.54 -19.48 6.37
CA ALA A 247 -13.28 -19.55 7.09
C ALA A 247 -13.17 -18.51 8.22
N LEU A 248 -13.79 -17.34 8.04
CA LEU A 248 -13.72 -16.22 8.98
C LEU A 248 -14.78 -16.28 10.09
N ILE A 249 -15.76 -17.20 10.05
CA ILE A 249 -16.82 -17.30 11.08
C ILE A 249 -16.23 -17.40 12.50
N ARG A 250 -15.15 -18.16 12.67
CA ARG A 250 -14.50 -18.39 13.97
C ARG A 250 -13.84 -17.15 14.58
N PHE A 251 -13.54 -16.12 13.76
CA PHE A 251 -12.89 -14.88 14.16
C PHE A 251 -13.89 -13.73 14.39
N GLN A 252 -15.15 -13.94 14.09
CA GLN A 252 -16.17 -12.94 14.35
C GLN A 252 -16.41 -12.81 15.85
N PRO A 253 -16.56 -11.59 16.40
CA PRO A 253 -16.88 -11.40 17.79
C PRO A 253 -18.22 -12.13 18.07
N LYS A 254 -18.19 -13.01 19.07
CA LYS A 254 -19.44 -13.65 19.55
C LYS A 254 -20.41 -12.54 19.91
N PRO A 255 -21.68 -12.59 19.46
CA PRO A 255 -22.68 -11.62 19.89
C PRO A 255 -22.72 -11.65 21.43
N GLU A 256 -22.33 -10.52 22.05
CA GLU A 256 -22.46 -10.37 23.49
C GLU A 256 -23.93 -10.64 23.84
N SER A 257 -24.18 -11.72 24.57
CA SER A 257 -25.46 -11.93 25.19
C SER A 257 -25.73 -10.74 26.09
N LYS A 258 -26.70 -9.89 25.70
CA LYS A 258 -27.12 -8.73 26.51
C LYS A 258 -27.28 -9.22 27.95
N PRO A 259 -26.65 -8.59 28.96
CA PRO A 259 -26.87 -8.96 30.33
C PRO A 259 -28.35 -8.79 30.62
N GLN A 260 -29.00 -9.90 30.95
CA GLN A 260 -30.38 -9.87 31.48
C GLN A 260 -30.37 -8.93 32.67
N SER A 261 -31.07 -7.82 32.55
CA SER A 261 -31.33 -6.90 33.64
C SER A 261 -32.03 -7.68 34.77
N LYS A 262 -31.27 -8.06 35.78
CA LYS A 262 -31.88 -8.50 37.04
C LYS A 262 -32.65 -7.31 37.58
N ALA A 263 -33.99 -7.44 37.57
CA ALA A 263 -34.91 -6.59 38.28
C ALA A 263 -34.43 -6.48 39.73
N LYS A 264 -33.96 -5.32 40.12
CA LYS A 264 -33.76 -4.97 41.54
C LYS A 264 -35.11 -4.47 42.06
N SER A 265 -35.63 -5.25 42.95
CA SER A 265 -36.67 -4.83 43.90
C SER A 265 -36.25 -3.57 44.64
N GLU A 266 -37.14 -2.56 44.64
CA GLU A 266 -37.06 -1.37 45.46
C GLU A 266 -36.98 -1.72 46.96
N PRO A 267 -36.28 -0.94 47.77
CA PRO A 267 -36.67 -0.68 49.13
C PRO A 267 -37.05 0.77 49.35
N GLU A 268 -38.14 0.88 50.09
CA GLU A 268 -38.85 2.07 50.53
C GLU A 268 -38.03 3.19 51.15
N ALA A 269 -38.60 4.35 51.01
CA ALA A 269 -38.17 5.65 51.53
C ALA A 269 -38.07 5.69 53.05
N LYS A 270 -37.05 6.42 53.55
CA LYS A 270 -37.09 7.16 54.81
C LYS A 270 -36.57 8.57 54.59
N ALA A 271 -37.48 9.50 54.93
CA ALA A 271 -37.32 10.94 54.90
C ALA A 271 -36.43 11.49 56.03
N GLY A 272 -35.76 12.63 55.76
CA GLY A 272 -35.36 13.61 56.73
C GLY A 272 -33.99 14.27 56.45
N PRO A 273 -33.75 15.52 56.90
CA PRO A 273 -34.44 16.78 56.58
C PRO A 273 -33.56 17.82 55.84
N GLU A 274 -34.25 18.82 55.31
CA GLU A 274 -33.72 20.04 54.67
C GLU A 274 -32.64 20.73 55.43
N LEU A 275 -31.60 21.22 54.71
CA LEU A 275 -30.80 22.35 55.11
C LEU A 275 -30.62 23.28 53.88
N GLN A 276 -31.36 24.39 53.95
CA GLN A 276 -31.27 25.55 53.11
C GLN A 276 -29.84 26.13 53.18
N ARG A 277 -29.22 26.43 52.07
CA ARG A 277 -28.20 27.49 51.97
C ARG A 277 -28.30 28.24 50.64
N GLU A 278 -28.43 29.52 50.84
CA GLU A 278 -28.60 30.66 49.97
C GLU A 278 -27.71 30.72 48.73
N SER A 279 -28.31 31.18 47.66
CA SER A 279 -27.72 31.65 46.43
C SER A 279 -27.15 33.07 46.59
N LYS A 280 -25.93 33.32 46.14
CA LYS A 280 -25.46 34.66 45.73
C LYS A 280 -24.88 34.58 44.34
N PRO A 281 -25.21 35.52 43.44
CA PRO A 281 -24.72 35.54 42.06
C PRO A 281 -23.35 36.24 41.96
N VAL A 282 -22.42 35.66 41.18
CA VAL A 282 -21.16 36.32 40.83
C VAL A 282 -21.14 36.60 39.34
N GLY A 283 -20.78 37.81 39.03
CA GLY A 283 -20.83 38.59 37.84
C GLY A 283 -20.33 37.99 36.54
N GLN A 284 -20.96 38.45 35.48
CA GLN A 284 -20.56 38.35 34.10
C GLN A 284 -19.27 39.13 33.87
N ALA A 285 -18.23 38.45 33.35
CA ALA A 285 -17.05 39.11 32.79
C ALA A 285 -17.18 39.15 31.27
N GLU A 286 -17.33 40.36 30.73
CA GLU A 286 -17.29 40.67 29.31
C GLU A 286 -15.93 40.26 28.70
N VAL A 287 -15.96 39.39 27.69
CA VAL A 287 -14.79 39.09 26.86
C VAL A 287 -14.85 39.98 25.62
N LYS A 288 -13.92 40.94 25.54
CA LYS A 288 -13.70 41.81 24.36
C LYS A 288 -13.14 40.96 23.19
N PRO A 289 -13.58 41.19 21.95
CA PRO A 289 -13.07 40.45 20.78
C PRO A 289 -11.67 40.93 20.39
N LYS A 290 -10.79 39.97 20.04
CA LYS A 290 -9.45 40.24 19.50
C LYS A 290 -9.55 40.80 18.07
N PRO A 291 -8.65 41.72 17.67
CA PRO A 291 -8.65 42.33 16.35
C PRO A 291 -8.14 41.33 15.27
N LYS A 292 -8.75 41.43 14.07
CA LYS A 292 -8.38 40.67 12.86
C LYS A 292 -6.98 41.09 12.38
N PRO A 293 -6.17 40.15 11.86
CA PRO A 293 -4.89 40.48 11.25
C PRO A 293 -5.06 41.21 9.91
N THR A 294 -4.30 42.29 9.74
CA THR A 294 -4.19 43.07 8.50
C THR A 294 -3.50 42.27 7.39
N PRO A 295 -3.93 42.39 6.11
CA PRO A 295 -3.30 41.73 4.99
C PRO A 295 -1.92 42.34 4.67
N LYS A 296 -0.94 41.44 4.35
CA LYS A 296 0.39 41.84 3.89
C LYS A 296 0.31 42.46 2.49
N PRO A 297 1.13 43.52 2.23
CA PRO A 297 1.16 44.12 0.91
C PRO A 297 1.80 43.22 -0.14
N ALA A 298 1.30 43.31 -1.38
CA ALA A 298 1.75 42.57 -2.55
C ALA A 298 3.20 42.94 -2.94
N PRO A 299 3.99 41.98 -3.50
CA PRO A 299 5.35 42.27 -3.95
C PRO A 299 5.34 43.17 -5.20
N LYS A 300 6.29 44.11 -5.24
CA LYS A 300 6.51 45.01 -6.37
C LYS A 300 7.02 44.25 -7.62
N PRO A 301 6.62 44.67 -8.82
CA PRO A 301 7.11 44.06 -10.07
C PRO A 301 8.59 44.37 -10.31
N ALA A 302 9.33 43.37 -10.86
CA ALA A 302 10.72 43.49 -11.24
C ALA A 302 10.93 44.48 -12.40
N PRO A 303 12.09 45.16 -12.48
CA PRO A 303 12.39 46.11 -13.54
C PRO A 303 12.58 45.42 -14.88
N LYS A 304 11.99 45.99 -15.96
CA LYS A 304 12.21 45.58 -17.35
C LYS A 304 13.64 45.95 -17.77
N GLU A 305 14.44 44.98 -18.12
CA GLU A 305 15.66 45.21 -18.88
C GLU A 305 15.34 45.70 -20.29
N ARG A 306 15.97 46.80 -20.65
CA ARG A 306 15.98 47.35 -22.01
C ARG A 306 17.17 46.81 -22.79
N SER A 307 16.92 46.53 -24.00
CA SER A 307 17.81 46.31 -25.17
C SER A 307 18.36 44.92 -25.32
#